data_f04931eda1fbfeff5f912867bc640fb3
#
_entry.id   f04931eda1fbfeff5f912867bc640fb3
#
_cell.length_a   1.000
_cell.length_b   1.000
_cell.length_c   1.000
_cell.angle_alpha   90.00
_cell.angle_beta   90.00
_cell.angle_gamma   90.00
#
_symmetry.space_group_name_H-M   'P 1'
#
loop_
_entity.id
_entity.type
_entity.pdbx_description
1 polymer ?
#
loop_
_entity_poly.entity_id
_entity_poly.type
_entity_poly.pdbx_seq_one_letter_code
_entity_poly.pdbx_strand_id
1 'polypeptide(L)'
;IDDGLSREDALAHCYLFDSKGLVTKARTDLAAHKQPFAVDAPDTASFLEAVKTLKPTAIIGVAGQPQTFTKEVLEEMAKLNERPIIFALSNPTSKAECTAEQAYTATKGKALFASGSPFDPVEYEGKTFVPRQGNNSYVFPALGLGAVFSRSKWMPDGMFLVAAKVLATLVSDADLAQGSLYPALSDIRPVSVKIGAAVAAYAYEHGLAQNERPADLEKAVDEFMYRP
;
A
#
# COMPACT_ATOMS: atom_id res chain seq x y z
N ILE A 1 -11.71 -0.40 -9.99
CA ILE A 1 -13.18 -0.46 -10.23
C ILE A 1 -13.76 0.91 -10.01
N ASP A 2 -13.57 1.51 -8.84
CA ASP A 2 -14.15 2.85 -8.53
C ASP A 2 -13.58 3.99 -9.39
N ASP A 3 -12.44 3.79 -10.04
CA ASP A 3 -11.84 4.73 -10.99
C ASP A 3 -12.20 4.40 -12.46
N GLY A 4 -13.26 3.63 -12.69
CA GLY A 4 -13.85 3.39 -14.01
C GLY A 4 -13.42 2.11 -14.71
N LEU A 5 -12.52 1.32 -14.16
CA LEU A 5 -12.17 0.00 -14.72
C LEU A 5 -13.27 -1.02 -14.44
N SER A 6 -13.53 -1.90 -15.42
CA SER A 6 -14.31 -3.10 -15.15
C SER A 6 -13.59 -3.99 -14.13
N ARG A 7 -14.35 -4.86 -13.45
CA ARG A 7 -13.74 -5.84 -12.53
C ARG A 7 -12.76 -6.77 -13.27
N GLU A 8 -13.08 -7.15 -14.48
CA GLU A 8 -12.24 -8.00 -15.33
C GLU A 8 -10.93 -7.30 -15.68
N ASP A 9 -10.98 -6.05 -16.15
CA ASP A 9 -9.79 -5.27 -16.45
C ASP A 9 -8.93 -5.02 -15.21
N ALA A 10 -9.54 -4.71 -14.07
CA ALA A 10 -8.82 -4.51 -12.82
C ALA A 10 -8.07 -5.80 -12.37
N LEU A 11 -8.71 -6.96 -12.49
CA LEU A 11 -8.09 -8.24 -12.17
C LEU A 11 -6.95 -8.61 -13.15
N ALA A 12 -7.10 -8.26 -14.43
CA ALA A 12 -6.07 -8.51 -15.44
C ALA A 12 -4.76 -7.75 -15.19
N HIS A 13 -4.78 -6.71 -14.34
CA HIS A 13 -3.59 -5.96 -13.91
C HIS A 13 -3.00 -6.44 -12.58
N CYS A 14 -3.60 -7.47 -11.94
CA CYS A 14 -3.18 -8.00 -10.66
C CYS A 14 -2.63 -9.42 -10.80
N TYR A 15 -1.35 -9.59 -10.53
CA TYR A 15 -0.66 -10.87 -10.61
C TYR A 15 -0.30 -11.38 -9.22
N LEU A 16 -0.54 -12.65 -8.95
CA LEU A 16 -0.11 -13.28 -7.70
C LEU A 16 1.05 -14.23 -7.93
N PHE A 17 2.02 -14.18 -7.02
CA PHE A 17 3.14 -15.11 -6.97
C PHE A 17 3.23 -15.71 -5.56
N ASP A 18 3.21 -17.02 -5.43
CA ASP A 18 3.27 -17.71 -4.15
C ASP A 18 4.48 -18.67 -4.07
N SER A 19 4.58 -19.45 -2.99
CA SER A 19 5.69 -20.38 -2.77
C SER A 19 5.87 -21.46 -3.84
N LYS A 20 4.88 -21.65 -4.72
CA LYS A 20 4.93 -22.58 -5.84
C LYS A 20 5.15 -21.89 -7.19
N GLY A 21 5.22 -20.54 -7.20
CA GLY A 21 5.45 -19.74 -8.39
C GLY A 21 4.28 -18.85 -8.80
N LEU A 22 4.26 -18.45 -10.05
CA LEU A 22 3.20 -17.62 -10.62
C LEU A 22 1.85 -18.34 -10.55
N VAL A 23 0.82 -17.60 -10.17
CA VAL A 23 -0.57 -18.11 -10.13
C VAL A 23 -1.13 -18.07 -11.55
N THR A 24 -1.09 -19.20 -12.23
CA THR A 24 -1.52 -19.36 -13.63
C THR A 24 -2.80 -20.18 -13.73
N LYS A 25 -3.51 -20.07 -14.86
CA LYS A 25 -4.71 -20.88 -15.15
C LYS A 25 -4.42 -22.36 -15.30
N ALA A 26 -3.17 -22.72 -15.61
CA ALA A 26 -2.73 -24.11 -15.74
C ALA A 26 -2.60 -24.83 -14.39
N ARG A 27 -2.46 -24.09 -13.30
CA ARG A 27 -2.33 -24.66 -11.95
C ARG A 27 -3.64 -25.23 -11.45
N THR A 28 -3.61 -26.48 -10.97
CA THR A 28 -4.76 -27.22 -10.44
C THR A 28 -4.88 -27.17 -8.90
N ASP A 29 -3.87 -26.57 -8.23
CA ASP A 29 -3.76 -26.52 -6.76
C ASP A 29 -4.18 -25.16 -6.17
N LEU A 30 -4.86 -24.33 -6.93
CA LEU A 30 -5.22 -22.99 -6.51
C LEU A 30 -6.37 -22.98 -5.50
N ALA A 31 -6.16 -22.33 -4.36
CA ALA A 31 -7.23 -22.01 -3.44
C ALA A 31 -8.26 -21.06 -4.11
N ALA A 32 -9.52 -21.16 -3.73
CA ALA A 32 -10.63 -20.44 -4.37
C ALA A 32 -10.39 -18.92 -4.48
N HIS A 33 -9.79 -18.30 -3.46
CA HIS A 33 -9.51 -16.85 -3.45
C HIS A 33 -8.39 -16.44 -4.42
N LYS A 34 -7.55 -17.37 -4.91
CA LYS A 34 -6.49 -17.10 -5.89
C LYS A 34 -6.98 -17.26 -7.32
N GLN A 35 -8.02 -18.06 -7.56
CA GLN A 35 -8.54 -18.36 -8.90
C GLN A 35 -8.88 -17.11 -9.73
N PRO A 36 -9.49 -16.05 -9.17
CA PRO A 36 -9.79 -14.83 -9.93
C PRO A 36 -8.55 -14.10 -10.47
N PHE A 37 -7.36 -14.35 -9.89
CA PHE A 37 -6.09 -13.74 -10.27
C PHE A 37 -5.21 -14.67 -11.12
N ALA A 38 -5.72 -15.83 -11.50
CA ALA A 38 -4.97 -16.77 -12.32
C ALA A 38 -4.82 -16.25 -13.75
N VAL A 39 -3.57 -16.06 -14.18
CA VAL A 39 -3.25 -15.49 -15.49
C VAL A 39 -2.98 -16.59 -16.53
N ASP A 40 -3.20 -16.25 -17.80
CA ASP A 40 -2.84 -17.08 -18.93
C ASP A 40 -1.38 -16.78 -19.32
N ALA A 41 -0.46 -17.44 -18.63
CA ALA A 41 0.97 -17.28 -18.82
C ALA A 41 1.68 -18.62 -18.55
N PRO A 42 2.91 -18.81 -19.05
CA PRO A 42 3.71 -20.00 -18.71
C PRO A 42 3.96 -20.11 -17.21
N ASP A 43 3.88 -21.33 -16.69
CA ASP A 43 4.23 -21.61 -15.31
C ASP A 43 5.70 -21.26 -15.05
N THR A 44 5.98 -20.56 -13.99
CA THR A 44 7.34 -20.28 -13.53
C THR A 44 7.42 -20.22 -12.01
N ALA A 45 8.44 -20.84 -11.46
CA ALA A 45 8.81 -20.73 -10.05
C ALA A 45 9.80 -19.57 -9.82
N SER A 46 10.33 -18.95 -10.87
CA SER A 46 11.25 -17.83 -10.79
C SER A 46 10.49 -16.51 -10.77
N PHE A 47 10.60 -15.76 -9.67
CA PHE A 47 10.00 -14.44 -9.56
C PHE A 47 10.59 -13.46 -10.60
N LEU A 48 11.89 -13.55 -10.88
CA LEU A 48 12.55 -12.75 -11.92
C LEU A 48 11.94 -13.02 -13.32
N GLU A 49 11.71 -14.28 -13.66
CA GLU A 49 11.11 -14.62 -14.96
C GLU A 49 9.63 -14.16 -15.04
N ALA A 50 8.90 -14.24 -13.93
CA ALA A 50 7.56 -13.67 -13.87
C ALA A 50 7.58 -12.15 -14.10
N VAL A 51 8.50 -11.41 -13.48
CA VAL A 51 8.66 -9.96 -13.68
C VAL A 51 9.00 -9.63 -15.14
N LYS A 52 9.93 -10.35 -15.76
CA LYS A 52 10.30 -10.16 -17.18
C LYS A 52 9.13 -10.40 -18.13
N THR A 53 8.33 -11.44 -17.85
CA THR A 53 7.19 -11.84 -18.69
C THR A 53 6.01 -10.88 -18.55
N LEU A 54 5.65 -10.55 -17.32
CA LEU A 54 4.45 -9.76 -17.00
C LEU A 54 4.69 -8.25 -17.05
N LYS A 55 5.96 -7.82 -16.94
CA LYS A 55 6.39 -6.42 -16.97
C LYS A 55 5.58 -5.51 -16.03
N PRO A 56 5.48 -5.85 -14.73
CA PRO A 56 4.67 -5.07 -13.81
C PRO A 56 5.26 -3.68 -13.57
N THR A 57 4.40 -2.72 -13.21
CA THR A 57 4.83 -1.38 -12.76
C THR A 57 5.09 -1.34 -11.25
N ALA A 58 4.55 -2.30 -10.52
CA ALA A 58 4.68 -2.41 -9.07
C ALA A 58 4.93 -3.86 -8.64
N ILE A 59 5.78 -4.04 -7.64
CA ILE A 59 5.94 -5.30 -6.90
C ILE A 59 5.67 -5.06 -5.42
N ILE A 60 4.86 -5.94 -4.81
CA ILE A 60 4.45 -5.85 -3.42
C ILE A 60 4.74 -7.17 -2.72
N GLY A 61 5.61 -7.15 -1.73
CA GLY A 61 6.00 -8.32 -0.93
C GLY A 61 5.25 -8.34 0.40
N VAL A 62 4.52 -9.43 0.64
CA VAL A 62 3.72 -9.64 1.85
C VAL A 62 3.77 -11.10 2.34
N ALA A 63 4.73 -11.88 1.83
CA ALA A 63 4.81 -13.32 2.08
C ALA A 63 5.65 -13.71 3.30
N GLY A 64 6.33 -12.77 3.96
CA GLY A 64 7.24 -13.06 5.08
C GLY A 64 8.48 -13.86 4.67
N GLN A 65 8.82 -13.87 3.38
CA GLN A 65 9.99 -14.53 2.83
C GLN A 65 11.08 -13.49 2.54
N PRO A 66 12.20 -13.50 3.30
CA PRO A 66 13.22 -12.47 3.18
C PRO A 66 13.97 -12.57 1.84
N GLN A 67 14.47 -11.42 1.37
CA GLN A 67 15.37 -11.30 0.22
C GLN A 67 14.81 -11.89 -1.10
N THR A 68 13.49 -11.93 -1.26
CA THR A 68 12.85 -12.39 -2.50
C THR A 68 12.88 -11.34 -3.61
N PHE A 69 13.04 -10.06 -3.27
CA PHE A 69 13.35 -9.00 -4.23
C PHE A 69 14.86 -8.92 -4.41
N THR A 70 15.42 -9.86 -5.15
CA THR A 70 16.85 -9.91 -5.41
C THR A 70 17.34 -8.70 -6.19
N LYS A 71 18.65 -8.48 -6.24
CA LYS A 71 19.26 -7.40 -7.04
C LYS A 71 18.78 -7.45 -8.49
N GLU A 72 18.75 -8.63 -9.09
CA GLU A 72 18.33 -8.84 -10.49
C GLU A 72 16.85 -8.47 -10.70
N VAL A 73 15.98 -8.77 -9.75
CA VAL A 73 14.55 -8.37 -9.79
C VAL A 73 14.44 -6.85 -9.72
N LEU A 74 15.16 -6.19 -8.82
CA LEU A 74 15.15 -4.74 -8.67
C LEU A 74 15.70 -4.02 -9.89
N GLU A 75 16.80 -4.52 -10.45
CA GLU A 75 17.38 -4.01 -11.69
C GLU A 75 16.43 -4.19 -12.89
N GLU A 76 15.73 -5.32 -12.97
CA GLU A 76 14.74 -5.55 -14.02
C GLU A 76 13.55 -4.61 -13.90
N MET A 77 13.04 -4.38 -12.69
CA MET A 77 12.00 -3.36 -12.44
C MET A 77 12.42 -1.96 -12.89
N ALA A 78 13.70 -1.60 -12.68
CA ALA A 78 14.25 -0.30 -13.10
C ALA A 78 14.50 -0.18 -14.62
N LYS A 79 14.63 -1.30 -15.33
CA LYS A 79 14.69 -1.34 -16.81
C LYS A 79 13.28 -1.19 -17.41
N LEU A 80 12.30 -1.85 -16.81
CA LEU A 80 10.93 -1.87 -17.29
C LEU A 80 10.19 -0.55 -17.03
N ASN A 81 10.57 0.19 -15.97
CA ASN A 81 9.84 1.35 -15.49
C ASN A 81 10.79 2.53 -15.22
N GLU A 82 10.34 3.73 -15.54
CA GLU A 82 11.06 4.95 -15.19
C GLU A 82 11.14 5.14 -13.66
N ARG A 83 10.03 4.88 -12.97
CA ARG A 83 9.90 4.95 -11.50
C ARG A 83 9.19 3.70 -10.98
N PRO A 84 9.90 2.58 -10.77
CA PRO A 84 9.28 1.34 -10.31
C PRO A 84 8.75 1.46 -8.88
N ILE A 85 7.55 0.94 -8.61
CA ILE A 85 7.00 0.83 -7.26
C ILE A 85 7.51 -0.48 -6.65
N ILE A 86 8.20 -0.36 -5.49
CA ILE A 86 8.78 -1.49 -4.77
C ILE A 86 8.35 -1.41 -3.30
N PHE A 87 7.39 -2.24 -2.92
CA PHE A 87 6.84 -2.29 -1.58
C PHE A 87 7.26 -3.60 -0.90
N ALA A 88 8.26 -3.53 -0.02
CA ALA A 88 8.76 -4.64 0.78
C ALA A 88 8.06 -4.64 2.16
N LEU A 89 6.82 -5.12 2.22
CA LEU A 89 5.92 -4.92 3.36
C LEU A 89 5.96 -6.01 4.42
N SER A 90 6.78 -7.05 4.26
CA SER A 90 6.92 -8.10 5.27
C SER A 90 7.60 -7.61 6.55
N ASN A 91 7.11 -8.08 7.68
CA ASN A 91 7.59 -7.75 9.02
C ASN A 91 8.09 -9.02 9.75
N PRO A 92 9.05 -8.91 10.66
CA PRO A 92 9.91 -7.76 10.96
C PRO A 92 10.94 -7.49 9.85
N THR A 93 11.87 -6.53 10.05
CA THR A 93 12.92 -6.16 9.08
C THR A 93 13.70 -7.37 8.55
N SER A 94 13.96 -8.38 9.39
CA SER A 94 14.62 -9.65 8.99
C SER A 94 13.81 -10.50 8.00
N LYS A 95 12.54 -10.17 7.78
CA LYS A 95 11.62 -10.82 6.83
C LYS A 95 11.36 -9.97 5.60
N ALA A 96 11.90 -8.75 5.53
CA ALA A 96 11.71 -7.86 4.40
C ALA A 96 12.27 -8.48 3.11
N GLU A 97 11.55 -8.30 2.01
CA GLU A 97 11.89 -8.83 0.69
C GLU A 97 13.16 -8.19 0.13
N CYS A 98 13.44 -6.94 0.48
CA CYS A 98 14.72 -6.25 0.29
C CYS A 98 14.86 -5.13 1.31
N THR A 99 16.06 -4.57 1.44
CA THR A 99 16.30 -3.36 2.22
C THR A 99 16.07 -2.10 1.38
N ALA A 100 15.90 -0.95 2.03
CA ALA A 100 15.82 0.34 1.36
C ALA A 100 17.10 0.63 0.54
N GLU A 101 18.28 0.33 1.10
CA GLU A 101 19.57 0.49 0.42
C GLU A 101 19.64 -0.37 -0.85
N GLN A 102 19.22 -1.64 -0.79
CA GLN A 102 19.17 -2.52 -1.96
C GLN A 102 18.23 -1.96 -3.03
N ALA A 103 17.05 -1.50 -2.64
CA ALA A 103 16.07 -0.93 -3.57
C ALA A 103 16.62 0.32 -4.28
N TYR A 104 17.12 1.30 -3.52
CA TYR A 104 17.63 2.55 -4.12
C TYR A 104 18.90 2.31 -4.94
N THR A 105 19.83 1.48 -4.47
CA THR A 105 21.09 1.21 -5.20
C THR A 105 20.82 0.47 -6.52
N ALA A 106 20.04 -0.62 -6.49
CA ALA A 106 19.76 -1.41 -7.68
C ALA A 106 18.94 -0.66 -8.73
N THR A 107 18.08 0.26 -8.29
CA THR A 107 17.25 1.09 -9.20
C THR A 107 17.87 2.44 -9.52
N LYS A 108 19.10 2.71 -9.10
CA LYS A 108 19.79 3.99 -9.31
C LYS A 108 18.95 5.18 -8.79
N GLY A 109 18.40 5.05 -7.58
CA GLY A 109 17.59 6.08 -6.94
C GLY A 109 16.18 6.29 -7.53
N LYS A 110 15.73 5.43 -8.46
CA LYS A 110 14.43 5.59 -9.14
C LYS A 110 13.25 4.98 -8.41
N ALA A 111 13.49 4.05 -7.48
CA ALA A 111 12.44 3.34 -6.78
C ALA A 111 11.49 4.27 -6.02
N LEU A 112 10.20 4.04 -6.17
CA LEU A 112 9.18 4.44 -5.23
C LEU A 112 9.09 3.33 -4.18
N PHE A 113 9.78 3.54 -3.04
CA PHE A 113 9.97 2.49 -2.05
C PHE A 113 9.15 2.73 -0.78
N ALA A 114 8.52 1.66 -0.30
CA ALA A 114 7.97 1.59 1.05
C ALA A 114 8.26 0.22 1.67
N SER A 115 8.32 0.18 2.99
CA SER A 115 8.63 -1.03 3.76
C SER A 115 7.58 -1.31 4.84
N GLY A 116 7.49 -2.55 5.30
CA GLY A 116 6.65 -2.91 6.45
C GLY A 116 7.30 -2.56 7.79
N SER A 117 8.62 -2.56 7.85
CA SER A 117 9.44 -2.24 9.03
C SER A 117 10.28 -1.00 8.79
N PRO A 118 10.71 -0.27 9.83
CA PRO A 118 11.52 0.94 9.66
C PRO A 118 12.90 0.60 9.09
N PHE A 119 13.37 1.45 8.19
CA PHE A 119 14.75 1.50 7.71
C PHE A 119 15.33 2.89 7.94
N ASP A 120 16.63 2.95 8.19
CA ASP A 120 17.35 4.21 8.28
C ASP A 120 17.36 4.95 6.94
N PRO A 121 17.56 6.28 6.94
CA PRO A 121 17.80 7.03 5.72
C PRO A 121 18.97 6.48 4.91
N VAL A 122 18.85 6.52 3.59
CA VAL A 122 19.84 5.99 2.66
C VAL A 122 20.44 7.13 1.84
N GLU A 123 21.77 7.24 1.86
CA GLU A 123 22.51 8.15 0.99
C GLU A 123 22.84 7.46 -0.33
N TYR A 124 22.39 8.05 -1.45
CA TYR A 124 22.70 7.54 -2.77
C TYR A 124 22.93 8.70 -3.75
N GLU A 125 24.12 8.75 -4.37
CA GLU A 125 24.53 9.78 -5.33
C GLU A 125 24.27 11.23 -4.87
N GLY A 126 24.56 11.52 -3.60
CA GLY A 126 24.40 12.86 -3.01
C GLY A 126 22.97 13.25 -2.65
N LYS A 127 22.02 12.30 -2.74
CA LYS A 127 20.65 12.48 -2.29
C LYS A 127 20.37 11.58 -1.09
N THR A 128 19.74 12.15 -0.06
CA THR A 128 19.21 11.41 1.09
C THR A 128 17.79 10.94 0.80
N PHE A 129 17.57 9.63 0.83
CA PHE A 129 16.25 9.03 0.79
C PHE A 129 15.79 8.68 2.19
N VAL A 130 14.55 9.05 2.54
CA VAL A 130 13.94 8.76 3.85
C VAL A 130 12.79 7.77 3.65
N PRO A 131 13.05 6.45 3.70
CA PRO A 131 12.01 5.46 3.50
C PRO A 131 10.99 5.53 4.64
N ARG A 132 9.71 5.42 4.30
CA ARG A 132 8.62 5.36 5.27
C ARG A 132 7.94 4.00 5.21
N GLN A 133 7.27 3.66 6.33
CA GLN A 133 6.56 2.39 6.43
C GLN A 133 5.18 2.47 5.80
N GLY A 134 4.81 1.47 4.99
CA GLY A 134 3.42 1.17 4.66
C GLY A 134 2.79 0.37 5.81
N ASN A 135 2.39 1.05 6.88
CA ASN A 135 1.93 0.41 8.11
C ASN A 135 0.44 0.65 8.35
N ASN A 136 -0.26 -0.35 8.86
CA ASN A 136 -1.68 -0.28 9.19
C ASN A 136 -2.03 0.82 10.21
N SER A 137 -1.06 1.30 11.00
CA SER A 137 -1.24 2.37 11.98
C SER A 137 -1.73 3.68 11.36
N TYR A 138 -1.48 3.93 10.08
CA TYR A 138 -2.01 5.12 9.40
C TYR A 138 -3.51 5.07 9.17
N VAL A 139 -4.05 3.89 8.92
CA VAL A 139 -5.43 3.75 8.43
C VAL A 139 -6.33 3.10 9.48
N PHE A 140 -5.84 2.10 10.19
CA PHE A 140 -6.67 1.26 11.05
C PHE A 140 -7.33 2.03 12.21
N PRO A 141 -6.59 2.85 13.00
CA PRO A 141 -7.22 3.65 14.06
C PRO A 141 -8.21 4.67 13.51
N ALA A 142 -7.90 5.26 12.37
CA ALA A 142 -8.72 6.28 11.74
C ALA A 142 -10.04 5.73 11.18
N LEU A 143 -10.02 4.54 10.58
CA LEU A 143 -11.22 3.82 10.15
C LEU A 143 -12.15 3.56 11.34
N GLY A 144 -11.58 3.03 12.44
CA GLY A 144 -12.32 2.81 13.68
C GLY A 144 -12.88 4.09 14.26
N LEU A 145 -12.08 5.17 14.29
CA LEU A 145 -12.49 6.48 14.78
C LEU A 145 -13.71 7.02 14.00
N GLY A 146 -13.63 7.04 12.67
CA GLY A 146 -14.72 7.52 11.81
C GLY A 146 -15.99 6.68 11.92
N ALA A 147 -15.84 5.34 11.95
CA ALA A 147 -16.97 4.43 12.08
C ALA A 147 -17.68 4.56 13.44
N VAL A 148 -16.91 4.64 14.55
CA VAL A 148 -17.46 4.79 15.89
C VAL A 148 -18.09 6.18 16.07
N PHE A 149 -17.42 7.23 15.60
CA PHE A 149 -17.93 8.60 15.65
C PHE A 149 -19.29 8.74 14.96
N SER A 150 -19.42 8.20 13.74
CA SER A 150 -20.67 8.24 12.97
C SER A 150 -21.69 7.20 13.42
N ARG A 151 -21.34 6.32 14.36
CA ARG A 151 -22.13 5.14 14.73
C ARG A 151 -22.54 4.32 13.50
N SER A 152 -21.60 4.13 12.57
CA SER A 152 -21.90 3.44 11.32
C SER A 152 -22.40 2.02 11.56
N LYS A 153 -23.46 1.63 10.84
CA LYS A 153 -24.08 0.29 10.95
C LYS A 153 -23.13 -0.82 10.53
N TRP A 154 -22.26 -0.56 9.58
CA TRP A 154 -21.26 -1.47 9.03
C TRP A 154 -20.21 -0.69 8.23
N MET A 155 -19.14 -1.33 7.81
CA MET A 155 -18.03 -0.70 7.09
C MET A 155 -17.91 -1.31 5.69
N PRO A 156 -18.44 -0.64 4.64
CA PRO A 156 -18.27 -1.07 3.25
C PRO A 156 -16.86 -0.75 2.73
N ASP A 157 -16.46 -1.42 1.65
CA ASP A 157 -15.15 -1.24 1.00
C ASP A 157 -14.86 0.22 0.62
N GLY A 158 -15.88 1.01 0.30
CA GLY A 158 -15.75 2.44 0.01
C GLY A 158 -15.12 3.25 1.14
N MET A 159 -15.31 2.87 2.41
CA MET A 159 -14.64 3.54 3.54
C MET A 159 -13.12 3.32 3.51
N PHE A 160 -12.66 2.12 3.16
CA PHE A 160 -11.24 1.81 3.02
C PHE A 160 -10.62 2.57 1.86
N LEU A 161 -11.33 2.68 0.74
CA LEU A 161 -10.89 3.45 -0.41
C LEU A 161 -10.78 4.96 -0.09
N VAL A 162 -11.77 5.52 0.58
CA VAL A 162 -11.73 6.92 1.04
C VAL A 162 -10.54 7.15 1.98
N ALA A 163 -10.31 6.26 2.94
CA ALA A 163 -9.16 6.34 3.84
C ALA A 163 -7.83 6.35 3.08
N ALA A 164 -7.68 5.47 2.09
CA ALA A 164 -6.47 5.39 1.27
C ALA A 164 -6.26 6.66 0.42
N LYS A 165 -7.33 7.16 -0.22
CA LYS A 165 -7.28 8.41 -1.01
C LYS A 165 -6.88 9.60 -0.13
N VAL A 166 -7.47 9.75 1.05
CA VAL A 166 -7.10 10.83 1.98
C VAL A 166 -5.65 10.68 2.44
N LEU A 167 -5.21 9.48 2.84
CA LEU A 167 -3.82 9.25 3.25
C LEU A 167 -2.83 9.71 2.16
N ALA A 168 -3.11 9.41 0.90
CA ALA A 168 -2.26 9.80 -0.21
C ALA A 168 -2.14 11.33 -0.36
N THR A 169 -3.18 12.11 -0.03
CA THR A 169 -3.15 13.58 -0.09
C THR A 169 -2.38 14.23 1.07
N LEU A 170 -2.05 13.46 2.11
CA LEU A 170 -1.36 13.97 3.30
C LEU A 170 0.16 13.90 3.21
N VAL A 171 0.70 13.38 2.12
CA VAL A 171 2.14 13.36 1.86
C VAL A 171 2.53 14.70 1.23
N SER A 172 3.45 15.42 1.86
CA SER A 172 3.91 16.72 1.37
C SER A 172 4.88 16.59 0.18
N ASP A 173 5.01 17.65 -0.63
CA ASP A 173 6.01 17.69 -1.70
C ASP A 173 7.43 17.55 -1.15
N ALA A 174 7.70 18.04 0.06
CA ALA A 174 8.98 17.86 0.75
C ALA A 174 9.23 16.38 1.11
N ASP A 175 8.20 15.66 1.57
CA ASP A 175 8.30 14.22 1.81
C ASP A 175 8.55 13.47 0.50
N LEU A 176 7.81 13.77 -0.56
CA LEU A 176 8.00 13.16 -1.87
C LEU A 176 9.39 13.44 -2.46
N ALA A 177 9.93 14.65 -2.26
CA ALA A 177 11.26 15.01 -2.73
C ALA A 177 12.37 14.16 -2.11
N GLN A 178 12.20 13.72 -0.85
CA GLN A 178 13.13 12.80 -0.18
C GLN A 178 12.74 11.31 -0.32
N GLY A 179 11.79 10.98 -1.20
CA GLY A 179 11.36 9.60 -1.45
C GLY A 179 10.41 9.01 -0.42
N SER A 180 9.89 9.81 0.53
CA SER A 180 8.90 9.37 1.52
C SER A 180 7.52 9.30 0.88
N LEU A 181 6.88 8.11 0.89
CA LEU A 181 5.56 7.89 0.29
C LEU A 181 4.41 7.95 1.31
N TYR A 182 4.72 8.15 2.57
CA TYR A 182 3.77 8.25 3.68
C TYR A 182 4.14 9.45 4.56
N PRO A 183 3.20 10.04 5.32
CA PRO A 183 3.49 11.07 6.31
C PRO A 183 4.45 10.55 7.40
N ALA A 184 5.05 11.43 8.20
CA ALA A 184 5.81 11.00 9.36
C ALA A 184 4.91 10.32 10.41
N LEU A 185 5.41 9.27 11.07
CA LEU A 185 4.65 8.59 12.14
C LEU A 185 4.36 9.51 13.34
N SER A 186 5.17 10.56 13.54
CA SER A 186 4.89 11.62 14.52
C SER A 186 3.54 12.29 14.27
N ASP A 187 3.08 12.32 13.02
CA ASP A 187 1.87 13.02 12.59
C ASP A 187 0.65 12.09 12.56
N ILE A 188 0.77 10.89 13.15
CA ILE A 188 -0.28 9.87 13.13
C ILE A 188 -1.64 10.38 13.67
N ARG A 189 -1.62 11.26 14.68
CA ARG A 189 -2.85 11.81 15.26
C ARG A 189 -3.59 12.75 14.31
N PRO A 190 -2.98 13.83 13.76
CA PRO A 190 -3.65 14.67 12.76
C PRO A 190 -4.01 13.88 11.48
N VAL A 191 -3.21 12.91 11.06
CA VAL A 191 -3.55 11.99 9.97
C VAL A 191 -4.82 11.21 10.29
N SER A 192 -4.92 10.66 11.51
CA SER A 192 -6.10 9.89 11.96
C SER A 192 -7.36 10.75 12.04
N VAL A 193 -7.26 12.02 12.42
CA VAL A 193 -8.41 12.95 12.42
C VAL A 193 -8.94 13.16 11.02
N LYS A 194 -8.08 13.47 10.06
CA LYS A 194 -8.48 13.73 8.67
C LYS A 194 -9.09 12.50 8.00
N ILE A 195 -8.47 11.34 8.17
CA ILE A 195 -9.01 10.09 7.64
C ILE A 195 -10.32 9.74 8.35
N GLY A 196 -10.38 9.85 9.69
CA GLY A 196 -11.58 9.57 10.46
C GLY A 196 -12.76 10.47 10.08
N ALA A 197 -12.51 11.76 9.84
CA ALA A 197 -13.52 12.70 9.34
C ALA A 197 -14.04 12.31 7.95
N ALA A 198 -13.15 11.91 7.04
CA ALA A 198 -13.54 11.47 5.71
C ALA A 198 -14.34 10.15 5.73
N VAL A 199 -13.96 9.21 6.58
CA VAL A 199 -14.71 7.96 6.80
C VAL A 199 -16.08 8.22 7.39
N ALA A 200 -16.17 9.13 8.37
CA ALA A 200 -17.46 9.57 8.93
C ALA A 200 -18.32 10.29 7.89
N ALA A 201 -17.71 11.17 7.06
CA ALA A 201 -18.41 11.82 5.95
C ALA A 201 -19.04 10.80 5.00
N TYR A 202 -18.26 9.79 4.61
CA TYR A 202 -18.76 8.68 3.80
C TYR A 202 -19.98 8.00 4.44
N ALA A 203 -19.92 7.74 5.76
CA ALA A 203 -21.05 7.14 6.48
C ALA A 203 -22.33 7.99 6.42
N TYR A 204 -22.21 9.30 6.58
CA TYR A 204 -23.36 10.22 6.46
C TYR A 204 -23.91 10.27 5.04
N GLU A 205 -23.05 10.37 4.04
CA GLU A 205 -23.42 10.49 2.62
C GLU A 205 -24.11 9.24 2.09
N HIS A 206 -23.78 8.07 2.66
CA HIS A 206 -24.34 6.77 2.24
C HIS A 206 -25.43 6.22 3.17
N GLY A 207 -25.93 7.05 4.11
CA GLY A 207 -27.02 6.64 5.03
C GLY A 207 -26.64 5.54 6.01
N LEU A 208 -25.34 5.39 6.30
CA LEU A 208 -24.81 4.39 7.23
C LEU A 208 -24.75 4.94 8.67
N ALA A 209 -24.62 6.24 8.83
CA ALA A 209 -24.55 6.90 10.13
C ALA A 209 -25.88 6.81 10.90
N GLN A 210 -25.79 6.75 12.24
CA GLN A 210 -26.93 6.66 13.16
C GLN A 210 -27.06 7.88 14.09
N ASN A 211 -26.26 8.90 13.86
CA ASN A 211 -26.32 10.18 14.56
C ASN A 211 -26.34 11.34 13.56
N GLU A 212 -26.62 12.54 14.04
CA GLU A 212 -26.63 13.73 13.20
C GLU A 212 -25.22 14.16 12.79
N ARG A 213 -25.09 14.62 11.52
CA ARG A 213 -23.83 15.14 10.99
C ARG A 213 -23.53 16.51 11.61
N PRO A 214 -22.40 16.70 12.29
CA PRO A 214 -22.00 18.02 12.80
C PRO A 214 -21.65 18.97 11.66
N ALA A 215 -21.77 20.29 11.93
CA ALA A 215 -21.44 21.32 10.95
C ALA A 215 -19.94 21.33 10.56
N ASP A 216 -19.06 21.14 11.54
CA ASP A 216 -17.62 21.00 11.35
C ASP A 216 -17.22 19.57 11.75
N LEU A 217 -17.14 18.69 10.76
CA LEU A 217 -16.92 17.28 10.98
C LEU A 217 -15.48 16.98 11.43
N GLU A 218 -14.49 17.66 10.86
CA GLU A 218 -13.08 17.43 11.22
C GLU A 218 -12.82 17.84 12.67
N LYS A 219 -13.30 19.03 13.06
CA LYS A 219 -13.21 19.50 14.44
C LYS A 219 -13.92 18.56 15.42
N ALA A 220 -15.13 18.12 15.09
CA ALA A 220 -15.90 17.22 15.96
C ALA A 220 -15.20 15.85 16.13
N VAL A 221 -14.58 15.31 15.07
CA VAL A 221 -13.80 14.07 15.15
C VAL A 221 -12.51 14.27 15.96
N ASP A 222 -11.84 15.42 15.84
CA ASP A 222 -10.65 15.73 16.65
C ASP A 222 -11.00 15.84 18.15
N GLU A 223 -12.11 16.50 18.48
CA GLU A 223 -12.61 16.61 19.86
C GLU A 223 -13.06 15.26 20.44
N PHE A 224 -13.58 14.36 19.59
CA PHE A 224 -13.98 13.00 19.98
C PHE A 224 -12.79 12.06 20.22
N MET A 225 -11.65 12.32 19.61
CA MET A 225 -10.46 11.51 19.76
C MET A 225 -9.95 11.54 21.19
N TYR A 226 -9.72 10.37 21.80
CA TYR A 226 -9.14 10.24 23.14
C TYR A 226 -7.80 10.99 23.24
N ARG A 227 -7.69 11.81 24.28
CA ARG A 227 -6.46 12.51 24.65
C ARG A 227 -6.10 12.09 26.08
N PRO A 228 -4.93 11.42 26.29
CA PRO A 228 -4.48 11.00 27.63
C PRO A 228 -4.16 12.19 28.52
#